data_079db9cfb2c9947ec14341ef138fbe7b
#
_entry.id   079db9cfb2c9947ec14341ef138fbe7b
#
_cell.length_a   1.000
_cell.length_b   1.000
_cell.length_c   1.000
_cell.angle_alpha   90.00
_cell.angle_beta   90.00
_cell.angle_gamma   90.00
#
_symmetry.space_group_name_H-M   'P 1'
#
loop_
_entity.id
_entity.type
_entity.pdbx_description
1 polymer ?
#
loop_
_entity_poly.entity_id
_entity_poly.type
_entity_poly.pdbx_seq_one_letter_code
_entity_poly.pdbx_strand_id
1 'polypeptide(L)'
;ARTADLSRRHRITTSTDGVVTVTGGKLTTYREMAEDTVDEVLRALGRSARCRTRRLRLVGASRSRAAIGTTAQHLHARHGAATAEIEALVAARPDLGEPLAPGLPYLAAEVVWAARHEMAVTLDDVLTRRTRARLFDRAAALAAAPRAAALLADELGWDQTRVDAELADFTARCQAELTAAGLGSAVEGAAP
;
A
#
# COMPACT_ATOMS: atom_id res chain seq x y z
N ALA A 1 32.01 -19.28 -8.88
CA ALA A 1 30.82 -18.96 -9.66
C ALA A 1 30.58 -17.45 -9.51
N ARG A 2 30.45 -16.72 -10.60
CA ARG A 2 30.10 -15.30 -10.58
C ARG A 2 28.63 -15.18 -10.14
N THR A 3 28.31 -14.25 -9.27
CA THR A 3 26.93 -13.95 -8.82
C THR A 3 25.98 -13.66 -9.99
N ALA A 4 26.52 -13.24 -11.16
CA ALA A 4 25.76 -13.05 -12.39
C ALA A 4 25.23 -14.35 -13.03
N ASP A 5 25.79 -15.51 -12.67
CA ASP A 5 25.41 -16.81 -13.22
C ASP A 5 24.41 -17.57 -12.36
N LEU A 6 23.97 -16.98 -11.24
CA LEU A 6 22.86 -17.52 -10.45
C LEU A 6 21.60 -17.53 -11.32
N SER A 7 21.04 -18.71 -11.53
CA SER A 7 19.84 -18.92 -12.32
C SER A 7 18.76 -17.92 -11.90
N ARG A 8 18.32 -17.10 -12.86
CA ARG A 8 17.22 -16.15 -12.68
C ARG A 8 15.85 -16.82 -12.74
N ARG A 9 15.82 -18.13 -12.84
CA ARG A 9 14.61 -18.96 -12.78
C ARG A 9 14.28 -19.23 -11.32
N HIS A 10 12.99 -19.25 -11.02
CA HIS A 10 12.54 -19.75 -9.73
C HIS A 10 12.69 -21.27 -9.66
N ARG A 11 12.80 -21.78 -8.45
CA ARG A 11 12.86 -23.22 -8.16
C ARG A 11 11.81 -23.55 -7.11
N ILE A 12 11.08 -24.62 -7.36
CA ILE A 12 10.10 -25.16 -6.43
C ILE A 12 10.63 -26.49 -5.92
N THR A 13 10.56 -26.70 -4.63
CA THR A 13 10.94 -27.94 -3.95
C THR A 13 9.85 -28.31 -2.95
N THR A 14 9.55 -29.60 -2.86
CA THR A 14 8.64 -30.15 -1.86
C THR A 14 9.44 -31.04 -0.92
N SER A 15 9.36 -30.77 0.38
CA SER A 15 10.01 -31.59 1.41
C SER A 15 9.22 -32.88 1.69
N THR A 16 9.83 -33.81 2.41
CA THR A 16 9.19 -35.10 2.76
C THR A 16 7.96 -34.95 3.65
N ASP A 17 7.88 -33.88 4.43
CA ASP A 17 6.74 -33.50 5.28
C ASP A 17 5.68 -32.65 4.54
N GLY A 18 5.86 -32.46 3.21
CA GLY A 18 4.87 -31.81 2.36
C GLY A 18 4.95 -30.28 2.27
N VAL A 19 6.02 -29.65 2.81
CA VAL A 19 6.21 -28.20 2.67
C VAL A 19 6.70 -27.87 1.26
N VAL A 20 5.94 -27.04 0.55
CA VAL A 20 6.32 -26.53 -0.78
C VAL A 20 7.05 -25.21 -0.60
N THR A 21 8.28 -25.14 -1.08
CA THR A 21 9.14 -23.96 -1.00
C THR A 21 9.44 -23.43 -2.40
N VAL A 22 9.26 -22.12 -2.63
CA VAL A 22 9.67 -21.43 -3.85
C VAL A 22 10.82 -20.48 -3.54
N THR A 23 11.89 -20.54 -4.34
CA THR A 23 13.09 -19.71 -4.19
C THR A 23 13.51 -19.13 -5.54
N GLY A 24 14.21 -17.99 -5.52
CA GLY A 24 14.69 -17.31 -6.73
C GLY A 24 13.56 -16.56 -7.46
N GLY A 25 13.73 -16.36 -8.76
CA GLY A 25 12.79 -15.62 -9.61
C GLY A 25 12.96 -14.11 -9.54
N LYS A 26 12.00 -13.38 -10.10
CA LYS A 26 11.97 -11.92 -10.17
C LYS A 26 10.56 -11.42 -9.92
N LEU A 27 10.45 -10.16 -9.47
CA LEU A 27 9.15 -9.51 -9.33
C LEU A 27 8.35 -9.50 -10.65
N THR A 28 9.02 -9.40 -11.80
CA THR A 28 8.37 -9.41 -13.12
C THR A 28 7.79 -10.77 -13.51
N THR A 29 8.22 -11.87 -12.89
CA THR A 29 7.75 -13.24 -13.14
C THR A 29 6.86 -13.80 -12.03
N TYR A 30 6.44 -12.96 -11.07
CA TYR A 30 5.69 -13.40 -9.89
C TYR A 30 4.44 -14.22 -10.22
N ARG A 31 3.73 -13.89 -11.30
CA ARG A 31 2.54 -14.62 -11.72
C ARG A 31 2.86 -16.07 -12.12
N GLU A 32 3.93 -16.26 -12.90
CA GLU A 32 4.39 -17.61 -13.30
C GLU A 32 4.89 -18.37 -12.08
N MET A 33 5.65 -17.73 -11.19
CA MET A 33 6.08 -18.34 -9.93
C MET A 33 4.88 -18.81 -9.09
N ALA A 34 3.83 -18.00 -9.00
CA ALA A 34 2.61 -18.36 -8.29
C ALA A 34 1.87 -19.52 -8.99
N GLU A 35 1.76 -19.51 -10.33
CA GLU A 35 1.13 -20.58 -11.11
C GLU A 35 1.84 -21.91 -10.85
N ASP A 36 3.15 -21.95 -11.05
CA ASP A 36 3.96 -23.17 -10.89
C ASP A 36 3.94 -23.68 -9.42
N THR A 37 3.95 -22.76 -8.45
CA THR A 37 3.88 -23.12 -7.02
C THR A 37 2.51 -23.73 -6.68
N VAL A 38 1.42 -23.13 -7.15
CA VAL A 38 0.05 -23.65 -6.92
C VAL A 38 -0.14 -24.99 -7.62
N ASP A 39 0.41 -25.17 -8.82
CA ASP A 39 0.35 -26.45 -9.55
C ASP A 39 1.07 -27.55 -8.78
N GLU A 40 2.21 -27.26 -8.14
CA GLU A 40 2.91 -28.21 -7.26
C GLU A 40 2.09 -28.55 -6.02
N VAL A 41 1.51 -27.55 -5.35
CA VAL A 41 0.60 -27.77 -4.21
C VAL A 41 -0.59 -28.63 -4.60
N LEU A 42 -1.22 -28.36 -5.74
CA LEU A 42 -2.35 -29.16 -6.23
C LEU A 42 -1.93 -30.60 -6.51
N ARG A 43 -0.75 -30.81 -7.08
CA ARG A 43 -0.22 -32.16 -7.33
C ARG A 43 0.01 -32.91 -6.03
N ALA A 44 0.61 -32.25 -5.02
CA ALA A 44 0.81 -32.84 -3.70
C ALA A 44 -0.51 -33.23 -3.00
N LEU A 45 -1.60 -32.48 -3.29
CA LEU A 45 -2.95 -32.77 -2.79
C LEU A 45 -3.74 -33.76 -3.66
N GLY A 46 -3.15 -34.32 -4.72
CA GLY A 46 -3.86 -35.20 -5.67
C GLY A 46 -4.95 -34.47 -6.48
N ARG A 47 -4.82 -33.16 -6.66
CA ARG A 47 -5.79 -32.29 -7.37
C ARG A 47 -5.19 -31.67 -8.62
N SER A 48 -6.04 -31.20 -9.51
CA SER A 48 -5.63 -30.40 -10.67
C SER A 48 -6.65 -29.28 -10.91
N ALA A 49 -6.17 -28.12 -11.36
CA ALA A 49 -7.02 -27.02 -11.78
C ALA A 49 -6.31 -26.19 -12.87
N ARG A 50 -7.10 -25.65 -13.81
CA ARG A 50 -6.52 -24.79 -14.85
C ARG A 50 -6.29 -23.37 -14.30
N CYS A 51 -5.07 -22.87 -14.42
CA CYS A 51 -4.76 -21.49 -14.08
C CYS A 51 -5.52 -20.50 -14.96
N ARG A 52 -6.14 -19.48 -14.33
CA ARG A 52 -6.87 -18.39 -14.98
C ARG A 52 -6.21 -17.04 -14.86
N THR A 53 -5.10 -16.95 -14.10
CA THR A 53 -4.47 -15.67 -13.72
C THR A 53 -3.93 -14.87 -14.91
N ARG A 54 -3.61 -15.52 -16.05
CA ARG A 54 -3.19 -14.81 -17.28
C ARG A 54 -4.22 -13.79 -17.80
N ARG A 55 -5.51 -14.03 -17.53
CA ARG A 55 -6.62 -13.21 -18.02
C ARG A 55 -7.38 -12.51 -16.92
N LEU A 56 -6.95 -12.72 -15.66
CA LEU A 56 -7.54 -12.06 -14.51
C LEU A 56 -7.14 -10.58 -14.53
N ARG A 57 -8.13 -9.71 -14.55
CA ARG A 57 -7.88 -8.27 -14.38
C ARG A 57 -7.55 -7.98 -12.94
N LEU A 58 -6.50 -7.20 -12.71
CA LEU A 58 -6.19 -6.66 -11.39
C LEU A 58 -7.24 -5.62 -11.01
N VAL A 59 -7.48 -5.47 -9.71
CA VAL A 59 -8.31 -4.37 -9.17
C VAL A 59 -7.75 -3.04 -9.67
N GLY A 60 -8.60 -2.14 -10.11
CA GLY A 60 -8.19 -0.86 -10.69
C GLY A 60 -7.78 -0.92 -12.17
N ALA A 61 -7.61 -2.10 -12.79
CA ALA A 61 -7.26 -2.19 -14.21
C ALA A 61 -8.34 -1.54 -15.07
N SER A 62 -8.00 -0.44 -15.73
CA SER A 62 -8.87 0.35 -16.59
C SER A 62 -8.28 0.47 -17.99
N ARG A 63 -9.15 0.50 -19.01
CA ARG A 63 -8.81 0.92 -20.38
C ARG A 63 -9.14 2.39 -20.64
N SER A 64 -9.85 3.03 -19.70
CA SER A 64 -10.19 4.44 -19.81
C SER A 64 -8.97 5.32 -19.55
N ARG A 65 -8.83 6.41 -20.29
CA ARG A 65 -7.90 7.47 -19.97
C ARG A 65 -8.53 8.37 -18.91
N ALA A 66 -7.71 8.84 -17.96
CA ALA A 66 -8.13 9.83 -16.98
C ALA A 66 -8.71 11.07 -17.65
N ALA A 67 -9.73 11.66 -17.04
CA ALA A 67 -10.10 13.03 -17.31
C ALA A 67 -8.90 13.95 -17.02
N ILE A 68 -8.72 14.99 -17.84
CA ILE A 68 -7.67 15.99 -17.62
C ILE A 68 -8.14 16.89 -16.48
N GLY A 69 -7.42 16.86 -15.36
CA GLY A 69 -7.70 17.67 -14.17
C GLY A 69 -6.97 17.11 -12.96
N THR A 70 -6.55 17.97 -12.05
CA THR A 70 -5.57 17.63 -11.01
C THR A 70 -6.01 16.47 -10.11
N THR A 71 -7.18 16.54 -9.50
CA THR A 71 -7.68 15.54 -8.55
C THR A 71 -8.16 14.27 -9.25
N ALA A 72 -8.97 14.39 -10.30
CA ALA A 72 -9.47 13.24 -11.05
C ALA A 72 -8.33 12.47 -11.74
N GLN A 73 -7.33 13.19 -12.25
CA GLN A 73 -6.13 12.58 -12.84
C GLN A 73 -5.29 11.84 -11.79
N HIS A 74 -5.13 12.41 -10.60
CA HIS A 74 -4.45 11.77 -9.48
C HIS A 74 -5.14 10.46 -9.07
N LEU A 75 -6.43 10.51 -8.80
CA LEU A 75 -7.22 9.34 -8.41
C LEU A 75 -7.17 8.25 -9.48
N HIS A 76 -7.35 8.62 -10.76
CA HIS A 76 -7.31 7.64 -11.85
C HIS A 76 -5.91 7.02 -12.03
N ALA A 77 -4.85 7.80 -11.91
CA ALA A 77 -3.48 7.30 -12.00
C ALA A 77 -3.14 6.30 -10.89
N ARG A 78 -3.74 6.46 -9.71
CA ARG A 78 -3.51 5.59 -8.56
C ARG A 78 -4.46 4.40 -8.49
N HIS A 79 -5.74 4.63 -8.71
CA HIS A 79 -6.82 3.68 -8.43
C HIS A 79 -7.48 3.13 -9.70
N GLY A 80 -7.20 3.74 -10.87
CA GLY A 80 -7.74 3.29 -12.14
C GLY A 80 -9.26 3.22 -12.14
N ALA A 81 -9.84 2.04 -12.42
CA ALA A 81 -11.29 1.85 -12.44
C ALA A 81 -11.97 2.05 -11.08
N ALA A 82 -11.24 1.89 -9.97
CA ALA A 82 -11.78 2.11 -8.62
C ALA A 82 -11.99 3.60 -8.28
N THR A 83 -11.53 4.52 -9.13
CA THR A 83 -11.78 5.97 -8.95
C THR A 83 -13.25 6.29 -8.74
N ALA A 84 -14.16 5.66 -9.49
CA ALA A 84 -15.59 5.91 -9.37
C ALA A 84 -16.15 5.58 -7.96
N GLU A 85 -15.60 4.56 -7.30
CA GLU A 85 -15.99 4.18 -5.95
C GLU A 85 -15.46 5.19 -4.91
N ILE A 86 -14.26 5.73 -5.12
CA ILE A 86 -13.69 6.79 -4.27
C ILE A 86 -14.50 8.10 -4.46
N GLU A 87 -14.86 8.45 -5.69
CA GLU A 87 -15.72 9.59 -5.99
C GLU A 87 -17.11 9.44 -5.34
N ALA A 88 -17.65 8.23 -5.29
CA ALA A 88 -18.90 7.96 -4.57
C ALA A 88 -18.78 8.14 -3.05
N LEU A 89 -17.61 7.83 -2.45
CA LEU A 89 -17.35 8.16 -1.04
C LEU A 89 -17.37 9.66 -0.80
N VAL A 90 -16.73 10.44 -1.67
CA VAL A 90 -16.74 11.91 -1.60
C VAL A 90 -18.15 12.48 -1.78
N ALA A 91 -18.93 11.93 -2.71
CA ALA A 91 -20.32 12.35 -2.93
C ALA A 91 -21.21 12.11 -1.70
N ALA A 92 -20.99 11.00 -0.99
CA ALA A 92 -21.72 10.65 0.23
C ALA A 92 -21.24 11.44 1.46
N ARG A 93 -19.97 11.80 1.51
CA ARG A 93 -19.30 12.51 2.61
C ARG A 93 -18.35 13.56 2.04
N PRO A 94 -18.81 14.80 1.79
CA PRO A 94 -18.04 15.84 1.09
C PRO A 94 -16.71 16.22 1.75
N ASP A 95 -16.59 16.11 3.08
CA ASP A 95 -15.35 16.32 3.83
C ASP A 95 -14.22 15.38 3.41
N LEU A 96 -14.56 14.21 2.85
CA LEU A 96 -13.59 13.27 2.30
C LEU A 96 -12.95 13.74 0.99
N GLY A 97 -13.54 14.71 0.31
CA GLY A 97 -12.98 15.35 -0.88
C GLY A 97 -11.83 16.32 -0.59
N GLU A 98 -11.62 16.68 0.66
CA GLU A 98 -10.56 17.58 1.07
C GLU A 98 -9.18 16.88 1.02
N PRO A 99 -8.09 17.61 0.70
CA PRO A 99 -6.74 17.10 0.83
C PRO A 99 -6.47 16.62 2.26
N LEU A 100 -5.74 15.53 2.40
CA LEU A 100 -5.37 14.95 3.69
C LEU A 100 -4.48 15.90 4.50
N ALA A 101 -3.60 16.62 3.82
CA ALA A 101 -2.85 17.77 4.35
C ALA A 101 -2.48 18.73 3.21
N PRO A 102 -2.20 20.00 3.51
CA PRO A 102 -1.69 20.95 2.51
C PRO A 102 -0.42 20.41 1.82
N GLY A 103 -0.33 20.59 0.52
CA GLY A 103 0.83 20.12 -0.27
C GLY A 103 0.81 18.64 -0.65
N LEU A 104 -0.08 17.83 -0.08
CA LEU A 104 -0.26 16.44 -0.49
C LEU A 104 -1.39 16.32 -1.53
N PRO A 105 -1.21 15.50 -2.58
CA PRO A 105 -2.26 15.29 -3.59
C PRO A 105 -3.35 14.31 -3.11
N TYR A 106 -3.19 13.71 -1.93
CA TYR A 106 -4.06 12.65 -1.42
C TYR A 106 -5.29 13.22 -0.75
N LEU A 107 -6.46 12.65 -1.07
CA LEU A 107 -7.73 13.00 -0.43
C LEU A 107 -7.94 12.19 0.85
N ALA A 108 -8.74 12.74 1.76
CA ALA A 108 -9.21 12.02 2.94
C ALA A 108 -9.97 10.71 2.57
N ALA A 109 -10.68 10.70 1.45
CA ALA A 109 -11.33 9.51 0.90
C ALA A 109 -10.37 8.35 0.64
N GLU A 110 -9.10 8.61 0.32
CA GLU A 110 -8.11 7.56 0.05
C GLU A 110 -7.71 6.82 1.35
N VAL A 111 -7.85 7.44 2.53
CA VAL A 111 -7.67 6.77 3.83
C VAL A 111 -8.78 5.77 4.07
N VAL A 112 -10.03 6.19 3.86
CA VAL A 112 -11.22 5.33 3.98
C VAL A 112 -11.15 4.17 2.98
N TRP A 113 -10.77 4.48 1.75
CA TRP A 113 -10.55 3.47 0.70
C TRP A 113 -9.48 2.45 1.10
N ALA A 114 -8.35 2.92 1.60
CA ALA A 114 -7.25 2.07 2.03
C ALA A 114 -7.66 1.12 3.17
N ALA A 115 -8.44 1.60 4.14
CA ALA A 115 -8.97 0.76 5.22
C ALA A 115 -9.94 -0.32 4.68
N ARG A 116 -10.89 0.07 3.83
CA ARG A 116 -11.95 -0.82 3.34
C ARG A 116 -11.48 -1.83 2.30
N HIS A 117 -10.54 -1.46 1.42
CA HIS A 117 -10.21 -2.22 0.21
C HIS A 117 -8.73 -2.62 0.08
N GLU A 118 -7.84 -2.00 0.86
CA GLU A 118 -6.39 -2.22 0.75
C GLU A 118 -5.75 -2.74 2.04
N MET A 119 -6.56 -3.22 2.99
CA MET A 119 -6.11 -3.81 4.27
C MET A 119 -5.21 -2.88 5.08
N ALA A 120 -5.43 -1.57 5.03
CA ALA A 120 -4.73 -0.64 5.88
C ALA A 120 -5.33 -0.69 7.29
N VAL A 121 -4.52 -1.01 8.29
CA VAL A 121 -4.93 -1.18 9.70
C VAL A 121 -4.07 -0.38 10.67
N THR A 122 -3.15 0.44 10.15
CA THR A 122 -2.29 1.35 10.92
C THR A 122 -2.09 2.67 10.17
N LEU A 123 -1.66 3.72 10.87
CA LEU A 123 -1.23 4.97 10.23
C LEU A 123 -0.07 4.74 9.26
N ASP A 124 0.88 3.88 9.62
CA ASP A 124 2.02 3.57 8.77
C ASP A 124 1.59 2.86 7.48
N ASP A 125 0.53 2.04 7.52
CA ASP A 125 -0.03 1.46 6.29
C ASP A 125 -0.51 2.55 5.35
N VAL A 126 -1.31 3.50 5.83
CA VAL A 126 -1.85 4.57 5.00
C VAL A 126 -0.76 5.52 4.52
N LEU A 127 0.00 6.11 5.45
CA LEU A 127 0.89 7.24 5.14
C LEU A 127 2.23 6.81 4.52
N THR A 128 2.63 5.53 4.71
CA THR A 128 3.89 5.02 4.16
C THR A 128 3.68 4.06 3.00
N ARG A 129 2.74 3.12 3.11
CA ARG A 129 2.61 2.02 2.15
C ARG A 129 1.57 2.29 1.08
N ARG A 130 0.43 2.88 1.43
CA ARG A 130 -0.66 3.14 0.47
C ARG A 130 -0.48 4.46 -0.24
N THR A 131 -0.43 5.58 0.47
CA THR A 131 -0.23 6.90 -0.15
C THR A 131 1.23 7.22 -0.44
N ARG A 132 2.17 6.65 0.32
CA ARG A 132 3.60 6.98 0.30
C ARG A 132 3.90 8.44 0.69
N ALA A 133 2.96 9.12 1.34
CA ALA A 133 3.10 10.51 1.76
C ALA A 133 4.41 10.76 2.53
N ARG A 134 4.74 9.86 3.47
CA ARG A 134 5.97 9.95 4.27
C ARG A 134 7.25 9.96 3.43
N LEU A 135 7.26 9.24 2.29
CA LEU A 135 8.44 9.17 1.42
C LEU A 135 8.61 10.42 0.55
N PHE A 136 7.51 11.09 0.23
CA PHE A 136 7.54 12.31 -0.59
C PHE A 136 7.71 13.57 0.26
N ASP A 137 6.94 13.67 1.34
CA ASP A 137 6.97 14.80 2.27
C ASP A 137 6.64 14.31 3.69
N ARG A 138 7.67 14.11 4.50
CA ARG A 138 7.53 13.64 5.88
C ARG A 138 6.80 14.65 6.75
N ALA A 139 7.07 15.94 6.58
CA ALA A 139 6.43 16.99 7.39
C ALA A 139 4.93 17.06 7.09
N ALA A 140 4.55 17.04 5.81
CA ALA A 140 3.14 16.98 5.42
C ALA A 140 2.47 15.67 5.86
N ALA A 141 3.18 14.53 5.86
CA ALA A 141 2.65 13.27 6.37
C ALA A 141 2.42 13.30 7.89
N LEU A 142 3.31 13.92 8.66
CA LEU A 142 3.11 14.15 10.09
C LEU A 142 1.92 15.08 10.35
N ALA A 143 1.77 16.15 9.56
CA ALA A 143 0.59 17.03 9.65
C ALA A 143 -0.72 16.33 9.28
N ALA A 144 -0.67 15.35 8.36
CA ALA A 144 -1.82 14.55 7.96
C ALA A 144 -2.22 13.48 8.99
N ALA A 145 -1.28 13.05 9.85
CA ALA A 145 -1.46 11.90 10.72
C ALA A 145 -2.68 12.01 11.66
N PRO A 146 -2.98 13.15 12.32
CA PRO A 146 -4.17 13.26 13.19
C PRO A 146 -5.48 13.03 12.43
N ARG A 147 -5.62 13.61 11.24
CA ARG A 147 -6.81 13.43 10.40
C ARG A 147 -6.93 12.00 9.89
N ALA A 148 -5.82 11.41 9.45
CA ALA A 148 -5.78 10.02 9.01
C ALA A 148 -6.13 9.06 10.16
N ALA A 149 -5.65 9.31 11.38
CA ALA A 149 -5.97 8.51 12.56
C ALA A 149 -7.46 8.56 12.90
N ALA A 150 -8.07 9.76 12.85
CA ALA A 150 -9.50 9.91 13.09
C ALA A 150 -10.36 9.14 12.08
N LEU A 151 -9.99 9.19 10.78
CA LEU A 151 -10.68 8.44 9.73
C LEU A 151 -10.51 6.93 9.89
N LEU A 152 -9.32 6.46 10.27
CA LEU A 152 -9.09 5.05 10.57
C LEU A 152 -9.85 4.60 11.82
N ALA A 153 -9.94 5.45 12.85
CA ALA A 153 -10.73 5.17 14.05
C ALA A 153 -12.21 4.96 13.72
N ASP A 154 -12.79 5.83 12.88
CA ASP A 154 -14.17 5.68 12.39
C ASP A 154 -14.39 4.35 11.63
N GLU A 155 -13.44 3.97 10.77
CA GLU A 155 -13.56 2.78 9.93
C GLU A 155 -13.27 1.47 10.65
N LEU A 156 -12.34 1.49 11.61
CA LEU A 156 -11.81 0.29 12.28
C LEU A 156 -12.29 0.14 13.72
N GLY A 157 -13.08 1.10 14.24
CA GLY A 157 -13.60 1.08 15.60
C GLY A 157 -12.50 1.28 16.66
N TRP A 158 -11.52 2.13 16.39
CA TRP A 158 -10.47 2.43 17.38
C TRP A 158 -11.01 3.30 18.50
N ASP A 159 -10.59 3.02 19.71
CA ASP A 159 -10.74 3.92 20.84
C ASP A 159 -9.64 5.00 20.86
N GLN A 160 -9.78 5.99 21.75
CA GLN A 160 -8.80 7.07 21.87
C GLN A 160 -7.40 6.56 22.26
N THR A 161 -7.32 5.54 23.07
CA THR A 161 -6.02 4.92 23.46
C THR A 161 -5.29 4.39 22.24
N ARG A 162 -5.99 3.73 21.33
CA ARG A 162 -5.42 3.24 20.07
C ARG A 162 -5.00 4.39 19.15
N VAL A 163 -5.81 5.43 19.03
CA VAL A 163 -5.49 6.63 18.24
C VAL A 163 -4.19 7.25 18.73
N ASP A 164 -4.07 7.48 20.04
CA ASP A 164 -2.88 8.10 20.65
C ASP A 164 -1.62 7.22 20.45
N ALA A 165 -1.76 5.91 20.58
CA ALA A 165 -0.66 4.96 20.35
C ALA A 165 -0.18 4.97 18.89
N GLU A 166 -1.10 4.99 17.91
CA GLU A 166 -0.77 5.05 16.48
C GLU A 166 -0.07 6.37 16.10
N LEU A 167 -0.51 7.49 16.66
CA LEU A 167 0.12 8.79 16.45
C LEU A 167 1.54 8.83 17.04
N ALA A 168 1.70 8.31 18.25
CA ALA A 168 3.00 8.25 18.92
C ALA A 168 3.98 7.34 18.16
N ASP A 169 3.54 6.13 17.74
CA ASP A 169 4.37 5.18 16.97
C ASP A 169 4.80 5.77 15.63
N PHE A 170 3.84 6.33 14.87
CA PHE A 170 4.15 6.94 13.57
C PHE A 170 5.15 8.09 13.69
N THR A 171 4.97 8.97 14.68
CA THR A 171 5.89 10.08 14.95
C THR A 171 7.28 9.58 15.34
N ALA A 172 7.37 8.59 16.23
CA ALA A 172 8.62 8.00 16.64
C ALA A 172 9.38 7.34 15.47
N ARG A 173 8.69 6.66 14.57
CA ARG A 173 9.27 6.09 13.34
C ARG A 173 9.83 7.17 12.43
N CYS A 174 9.10 8.25 12.21
CA CYS A 174 9.54 9.38 11.40
C CYS A 174 10.83 10.02 11.99
N GLN A 175 10.88 10.15 13.32
CA GLN A 175 12.04 10.72 14.01
C GLN A 175 13.26 9.77 13.98
N ALA A 176 13.04 8.47 14.18
CA ALA A 176 14.11 7.48 14.13
C ALA A 176 14.81 7.45 12.75
N GLU A 177 14.04 7.60 11.66
CA GLU A 177 14.61 7.68 10.31
C GLU A 177 15.45 8.95 10.10
N LEU A 178 15.02 10.10 10.62
CA LEU A 178 15.81 11.35 10.56
C LEU A 178 17.13 11.18 11.31
N THR A 179 17.07 10.61 12.50
CA THR A 179 18.26 10.34 13.32
C THR A 179 19.22 9.39 12.61
N ALA A 180 18.71 8.30 12.04
CA ALA A 180 19.50 7.32 11.31
C ALA A 180 20.13 7.90 10.03
N ALA A 181 19.49 8.88 9.41
CA ALA A 181 20.01 9.60 8.25
C ALA A 181 20.98 10.75 8.61
N GLY A 182 21.24 10.99 9.90
CA GLY A 182 22.08 12.11 10.36
C GLY A 182 21.42 13.49 10.20
N LEU A 183 20.10 13.54 10.05
CA LEU A 183 19.33 14.78 9.83
C LEU A 183 18.56 15.22 11.09
N GLY A 184 18.73 14.52 12.21
CA GLY A 184 17.94 14.72 13.44
C GLY A 184 18.14 16.08 14.12
N SER A 185 19.21 16.79 13.83
CA SER A 185 19.53 18.12 14.42
C SER A 185 19.15 19.29 13.51
N ALA A 186 18.77 19.05 12.25
CA ALA A 186 18.52 20.12 11.28
C ALA A 186 17.12 20.73 11.35
N VAL A 187 16.17 20.07 12.02
CA VAL A 187 14.76 20.48 12.04
C VAL A 187 14.41 21.43 13.18
N GLU A 188 15.23 21.50 14.23
CA GLU A 188 15.02 22.43 15.36
C GLU A 188 15.40 23.90 15.06
N GLY A 189 16.07 24.18 13.93
CA GLY A 189 16.58 25.50 13.57
C GLY A 189 15.78 26.28 12.54
N ALA A 190 14.71 25.72 11.98
CA ALA A 190 13.89 26.37 10.94
C ALA A 190 12.48 26.68 11.46
N ALA A 191 12.39 27.53 12.48
CA ALA A 191 11.17 28.28 12.76
C ALA A 191 11.32 29.69 12.17
N PRO A 192 10.29 30.25 11.50
CA PRO A 192 10.33 31.56 10.88
C PRO A 192 10.41 32.69 11.89
#